data_33607d31cdde698775c52f04e3bf1cf1
#
_entry.id   33607d31cdde698775c52f04e3bf1cf1
#
_cell.length_a   1.000
_cell.length_b   1.000
_cell.length_c   1.000
_cell.angle_alpha   90.00
_cell.angle_beta   90.00
_cell.angle_gamma   90.00
#
_symmetry.space_group_name_H-M   'P 1'
#
loop_
_entity.id
_entity.type
_entity.pdbx_description
1 polymer ?
#
loop_
_entity_poly.entity_id
_entity_poly.type
_entity_poly.pdbx_seq_one_letter_code
_entity_poly.pdbx_strand_id
1 'polypeptide(L)'
;LLKPLDIWAMLEEDVAKAQAAPLARVEAALGKAVDMQVILDDSDTAYWSLRHIQGHEAWAVHGPFIERYCPPLGPGIVERFTWSKTVTDAQMDAATTYRERFKKHLAELLGTDGVLVMPTVADIAPLISESGDRLESYRNRSIQMLCLAGLSGFPQISMPLGQRLGAPLGLSL
;
A
#
# COMPACT_ATOMS: atom_id res chain seq x y z
N LEU A 1 2.32 15.59 -13.45
CA LEU A 1 2.65 14.91 -12.19
C LEU A 1 1.58 15.21 -11.15
N LEU A 2 1.10 14.19 -10.43
CA LEU A 2 0.00 14.29 -9.47
C LEU A 2 0.49 13.84 -8.09
N LYS A 3 0.14 14.60 -7.04
CA LYS A 3 0.53 14.31 -5.65
C LYS A 3 -0.71 13.97 -4.83
N PRO A 4 -0.90 12.68 -4.45
CA PRO A 4 -2.07 12.23 -3.68
C PRO A 4 -1.96 12.70 -2.22
N LEU A 5 -2.67 13.78 -1.87
CA LEU A 5 -2.63 14.40 -0.53
C LEU A 5 -3.08 13.43 0.57
N ASP A 6 -4.05 12.60 0.28
CA ASP A 6 -4.56 11.56 1.18
C ASP A 6 -3.48 10.54 1.55
N ILE A 7 -2.60 10.18 0.63
CA ILE A 7 -1.45 9.30 0.89
C ILE A 7 -0.34 10.06 1.65
N TRP A 8 -0.02 11.28 1.21
CA TRP A 8 1.02 12.08 1.87
C TRP A 8 0.67 12.43 3.31
N ALA A 9 -0.63 12.61 3.63
CA ALA A 9 -1.12 12.86 4.99
C ALA A 9 -0.94 11.68 5.95
N MET A 10 -0.66 10.48 5.47
CA MET A 10 -0.38 9.31 6.31
C MET A 10 1.04 9.31 6.90
N LEU A 11 1.92 10.22 6.43
CA LEU A 11 3.28 10.33 6.95
C LEU A 11 3.32 11.09 8.27
N GLU A 12 4.21 10.67 9.15
CA GLU A 12 4.65 11.50 10.28
C GLU A 12 5.40 12.74 9.76
N GLU A 13 5.34 13.83 10.51
CA GLU A 13 5.87 15.14 10.08
C GLU A 13 7.36 15.10 9.67
N ASP A 14 8.17 14.38 10.43
CA ASP A 14 9.62 14.26 10.19
C ASP A 14 9.93 13.40 8.95
N VAL A 15 9.11 12.37 8.67
CA VAL A 15 9.21 11.58 7.45
C VAL A 15 8.78 12.41 6.24
N ALA A 16 7.70 13.18 6.35
CA ALA A 16 7.25 14.08 5.30
C ALA A 16 8.33 15.15 4.96
N LYS A 17 9.02 15.70 5.99
CA LYS A 17 10.16 16.60 5.79
C LYS A 17 11.32 15.93 5.05
N ALA A 18 11.62 14.67 5.39
CA ALA A 18 12.68 13.91 4.70
C ALA A 18 12.36 13.61 3.23
N GLN A 19 11.08 13.57 2.86
CA GLN A 19 10.64 13.39 1.47
C GLN A 19 10.66 14.68 0.63
N ALA A 20 10.88 15.85 1.22
CA ALA A 20 10.83 17.13 0.50
C ALA A 20 11.90 17.23 -0.62
N ALA A 21 13.14 16.85 -0.33
CA ALA A 21 14.21 16.87 -1.32
C ALA A 21 14.04 15.79 -2.43
N PRO A 22 13.67 14.53 -2.13
CA PRO A 22 13.22 13.55 -3.13
C PRO A 22 12.12 14.06 -4.05
N LEU A 23 11.06 14.64 -3.49
CA LEU A 23 9.98 15.22 -4.26
C LEU A 23 10.46 16.33 -5.20
N ALA A 24 11.26 17.27 -4.68
CA ALA A 24 11.81 18.36 -5.49
C ALA A 24 12.66 17.85 -6.67
N ARG A 25 13.38 16.75 -6.51
CA ARG A 25 14.15 16.11 -7.60
C ARG A 25 13.23 15.54 -8.69
N VAL A 26 12.13 14.90 -8.29
CA VAL A 26 11.13 14.38 -9.24
C VAL A 26 10.43 15.53 -9.95
N GLU A 27 10.03 16.58 -9.23
CA GLU A 27 9.42 17.78 -9.82
C GLU A 27 10.35 18.52 -10.81
N ALA A 28 11.66 18.52 -10.54
CA ALA A 28 12.63 19.11 -11.46
C ALA A 28 12.72 18.35 -12.78
N ALA A 29 12.47 17.04 -12.76
CA ALA A 29 12.52 16.19 -13.95
C ALA A 29 11.19 16.10 -14.71
N LEU A 30 10.07 16.08 -14.00
CA LEU A 30 8.74 15.79 -14.58
C LEU A 30 7.76 16.98 -14.54
N GLY A 31 8.17 18.11 -13.97
CA GLY A 31 7.30 19.26 -13.73
C GLY A 31 6.67 19.26 -12.35
N LYS A 32 6.11 20.41 -11.95
CA LYS A 32 5.48 20.58 -10.64
C LYS A 32 4.31 19.61 -10.44
N ALA A 33 4.26 19.02 -9.27
CA ALA A 33 3.15 18.15 -8.89
C ALA A 33 1.90 18.98 -8.55
N VAL A 34 0.75 18.49 -9.00
CA VAL A 34 -0.58 19.04 -8.67
C VAL A 34 -1.16 18.20 -7.53
N ASP A 35 -1.53 18.88 -6.47
CA ASP A 35 -2.14 18.25 -5.30
C ASP A 35 -3.55 17.75 -5.61
N MET A 36 -3.88 16.52 -5.20
CA MET A 36 -5.21 15.94 -5.41
C MET A 36 -5.55 14.85 -4.38
N GLN A 37 -6.82 14.47 -4.32
CA GLN A 37 -7.29 13.30 -3.59
C GLN A 37 -7.40 12.13 -4.57
N VAL A 38 -6.93 10.96 -4.17
CA VAL A 38 -6.88 9.77 -5.04
C VAL A 38 -7.68 8.61 -4.47
N ILE A 39 -7.76 8.48 -3.14
CA ILE A 39 -8.52 7.40 -2.50
C ILE A 39 -10.03 7.64 -2.73
N LEU A 40 -10.68 6.63 -3.28
CA LEU A 40 -12.12 6.59 -3.44
C LEU A 40 -12.78 6.17 -2.11
N ASP A 41 -13.82 6.89 -1.68
CA ASP A 41 -14.52 6.72 -0.42
C ASP A 41 -13.60 7.08 0.78
N ASP A 42 -12.92 6.09 1.38
CA ASP A 42 -11.98 6.29 2.48
C ASP A 42 -10.84 5.25 2.46
N SER A 43 -9.76 5.52 3.23
CA SER A 43 -8.56 4.69 3.26
C SER A 43 -8.79 3.30 3.86
N ASP A 44 -9.72 3.16 4.80
CA ASP A 44 -10.03 1.88 5.41
C ASP A 44 -10.79 0.98 4.44
N THR A 45 -11.72 1.53 3.68
CA THR A 45 -12.43 0.81 2.62
C THR A 45 -11.43 0.32 1.55
N ALA A 46 -10.50 1.15 1.11
CA ALA A 46 -9.44 0.76 0.18
C ALA A 46 -8.55 -0.35 0.77
N TYR A 47 -8.08 -0.18 2.00
CA TYR A 47 -7.25 -1.14 2.71
C TYR A 47 -7.95 -2.50 2.85
N TRP A 48 -9.19 -2.52 3.38
CA TRP A 48 -9.90 -3.77 3.61
C TRP A 48 -10.32 -4.45 2.31
N SER A 49 -10.62 -3.70 1.24
CA SER A 49 -10.87 -4.29 -0.07
C SER A 49 -9.64 -5.04 -0.58
N LEU A 50 -8.44 -4.42 -0.53
CA LEU A 50 -7.21 -5.12 -0.89
C LEU A 50 -6.97 -6.35 -0.01
N ARG A 51 -7.17 -6.22 1.30
CA ARG A 51 -6.94 -7.31 2.27
C ARG A 51 -7.90 -8.47 2.06
N HIS A 52 -9.19 -8.23 1.80
CA HIS A 52 -10.15 -9.30 1.53
C HIS A 52 -9.80 -10.05 0.24
N ILE A 53 -9.46 -9.36 -0.84
CA ILE A 53 -9.01 -10.01 -2.08
C ILE A 53 -7.78 -10.87 -1.81
N GLN A 54 -6.73 -10.31 -1.22
CA GLN A 54 -5.51 -11.05 -0.91
C GLN A 54 -5.75 -12.24 0.03
N GLY A 55 -6.56 -12.06 1.07
CA GLY A 55 -6.87 -13.12 2.03
C GLY A 55 -7.62 -14.27 1.39
N HIS A 56 -8.67 -13.96 0.63
CA HIS A 56 -9.47 -14.96 -0.08
C HIS A 56 -8.61 -15.76 -1.10
N GLU A 57 -7.85 -15.07 -1.94
CA GLU A 57 -6.96 -15.69 -2.91
C GLU A 57 -5.86 -16.54 -2.23
N ALA A 58 -5.24 -16.01 -1.16
CA ALA A 58 -4.21 -16.73 -0.44
C ALA A 58 -4.74 -18.01 0.19
N TRP A 59 -5.97 -17.98 0.75
CA TRP A 59 -6.59 -19.18 1.30
C TRP A 59 -6.98 -20.17 0.21
N ALA A 60 -7.52 -19.72 -0.91
CA ALA A 60 -7.84 -20.59 -2.04
C ALA A 60 -6.62 -21.36 -2.57
N VAL A 61 -5.46 -20.72 -2.60
CA VAL A 61 -4.20 -21.34 -3.09
C VAL A 61 -3.54 -22.22 -2.03
N HIS A 62 -3.44 -21.76 -0.79
CA HIS A 62 -2.62 -22.40 0.24
C HIS A 62 -3.42 -23.17 1.29
N GLY A 63 -4.71 -22.88 1.44
CA GLY A 63 -5.58 -23.51 2.44
C GLY A 63 -5.59 -25.04 2.38
N PRO A 64 -5.83 -25.66 1.19
CA PRO A 64 -5.83 -27.12 1.07
C PRO A 64 -4.51 -27.79 1.50
N PHE A 65 -3.38 -27.14 1.20
CA PHE A 65 -2.06 -27.60 1.64
C PHE A 65 -1.90 -27.49 3.15
N ILE A 66 -2.27 -26.33 3.72
CA ILE A 66 -2.15 -26.08 5.16
C ILE A 66 -3.02 -27.06 5.95
N GLU A 67 -4.26 -27.27 5.53
CA GLU A 67 -5.18 -28.19 6.21
C GLU A 67 -4.72 -29.65 6.11
N ARG A 68 -4.17 -30.06 4.98
CA ARG A 68 -3.73 -31.43 4.75
C ARG A 68 -2.45 -31.78 5.50
N TYR A 69 -1.48 -30.87 5.52
CA TYR A 69 -0.12 -31.18 5.98
C TYR A 69 0.26 -30.54 7.30
N CYS A 70 -0.55 -29.59 7.81
CA CYS A 70 -0.32 -28.88 9.07
C CYS A 70 1.15 -28.40 9.20
N PRO A 71 1.72 -27.70 8.20
CA PRO A 71 3.12 -27.32 8.22
C PRO A 71 3.40 -26.38 9.39
N PRO A 72 4.62 -26.40 9.97
CA PRO A 72 5.02 -25.44 10.98
C PRO A 72 5.14 -24.05 10.35
N LEU A 73 4.14 -23.20 10.57
CA LEU A 73 4.15 -21.81 10.13
C LEU A 73 4.71 -20.90 11.23
N GLY A 74 5.50 -19.91 10.83
CA GLY A 74 6.07 -18.94 11.77
C GLY A 74 5.01 -17.99 12.36
N PRO A 75 5.33 -17.34 13.51
CA PRO A 75 4.49 -16.32 14.12
C PRO A 75 4.11 -15.22 13.12
N GLY A 76 2.90 -14.71 13.19
CA GLY A 76 2.35 -13.73 12.25
C GLY A 76 1.88 -14.32 10.91
N ILE A 77 2.38 -15.50 10.50
CA ILE A 77 1.89 -16.20 9.30
C ILE A 77 0.68 -17.06 9.64
N VAL A 78 0.73 -17.76 10.79
CA VAL A 78 -0.42 -18.56 11.31
C VAL A 78 -1.65 -17.68 11.42
N GLU A 79 -1.53 -16.52 12.07
CA GLU A 79 -2.64 -15.60 12.32
C GLU A 79 -3.22 -15.07 11.00
N ARG A 80 -2.37 -14.77 10.03
CA ARG A 80 -2.81 -14.29 8.71
C ARG A 80 -3.59 -15.34 7.94
N PHE A 81 -3.11 -16.59 7.90
CA PHE A 81 -3.87 -17.66 7.24
C PHE A 81 -5.14 -18.04 8.00
N THR A 82 -5.12 -17.99 9.34
CA THR A 82 -6.32 -18.18 10.16
C THR A 82 -7.36 -17.13 9.81
N TRP A 83 -6.96 -15.85 9.71
CA TRP A 83 -7.84 -14.79 9.26
C TRP A 83 -8.27 -14.98 7.80
N SER A 84 -7.34 -15.31 6.88
CA SER A 84 -7.66 -15.53 5.47
C SER A 84 -8.74 -16.57 5.25
N LYS A 85 -8.74 -17.64 6.06
CA LYS A 85 -9.79 -18.67 6.07
C LYS A 85 -11.19 -18.12 6.41
N THR A 86 -11.26 -17.01 7.13
CA THR A 86 -12.55 -16.42 7.55
C THR A 86 -13.14 -15.44 6.54
N VAL A 87 -12.38 -15.09 5.50
CA VAL A 87 -12.87 -14.17 4.45
C VAL A 87 -13.96 -14.86 3.63
N THR A 88 -15.14 -14.27 3.62
CA THR A 88 -16.31 -14.83 2.94
C THR A 88 -16.38 -14.41 1.48
N ASP A 89 -17.12 -15.17 0.66
CA ASP A 89 -17.40 -14.82 -0.74
C ASP A 89 -18.08 -13.44 -0.85
N ALA A 90 -19.00 -13.11 0.06
CA ALA A 90 -19.64 -11.79 0.09
C ALA A 90 -18.65 -10.64 0.32
N GLN A 91 -17.63 -10.84 1.17
CA GLN A 91 -16.55 -9.86 1.36
C GLN A 91 -15.67 -9.76 0.11
N MET A 92 -15.38 -10.89 -0.53
CA MET A 92 -14.63 -10.90 -1.79
C MET A 92 -15.39 -10.18 -2.91
N ASP A 93 -16.69 -10.40 -3.05
CA ASP A 93 -17.53 -9.75 -4.06
C ASP A 93 -17.59 -8.23 -3.84
N ALA A 94 -17.80 -7.79 -2.60
CA ALA A 94 -17.79 -6.36 -2.25
C ALA A 94 -16.43 -5.72 -2.55
N ALA A 95 -15.34 -6.38 -2.19
CA ALA A 95 -13.98 -5.92 -2.42
C ALA A 95 -13.64 -5.86 -3.92
N THR A 96 -14.10 -6.82 -4.70
CA THR A 96 -13.95 -6.84 -6.16
C THR A 96 -14.71 -5.70 -6.81
N THR A 97 -15.95 -5.45 -6.36
CA THR A 97 -16.75 -4.31 -6.82
C THR A 97 -16.06 -2.98 -6.52
N TYR A 98 -15.50 -2.82 -5.32
CA TYR A 98 -14.72 -1.64 -4.97
C TYR A 98 -13.48 -1.50 -5.87
N ARG A 99 -12.74 -2.60 -6.08
CA ARG A 99 -11.53 -2.63 -6.93
C ARG A 99 -11.83 -2.14 -8.35
N GLU A 100 -12.91 -2.59 -8.97
CA GLU A 100 -13.28 -2.15 -10.33
C GLU A 100 -13.65 -0.66 -10.38
N ARG A 101 -14.36 -0.16 -9.38
CA ARG A 101 -14.67 1.28 -9.24
C ARG A 101 -13.39 2.09 -9.06
N PHE A 102 -12.48 1.64 -8.17
CA PHE A 102 -11.22 2.30 -7.89
C PHE A 102 -10.30 2.34 -9.12
N LYS A 103 -10.17 1.21 -9.83
CA LYS A 103 -9.38 1.13 -11.05
C LYS A 103 -9.86 2.12 -12.12
N LYS A 104 -11.19 2.20 -12.32
CA LYS A 104 -11.78 3.17 -13.25
C LYS A 104 -11.50 4.61 -12.80
N HIS A 105 -11.75 4.91 -11.54
CA HIS A 105 -11.49 6.23 -10.95
C HIS A 105 -10.03 6.65 -11.14
N LEU A 106 -9.07 5.79 -10.79
CA LEU A 106 -7.65 6.11 -10.95
C LEU A 106 -7.25 6.25 -12.42
N ALA A 107 -7.82 5.46 -13.32
CA ALA A 107 -7.59 5.59 -14.76
C ALA A 107 -8.08 6.96 -15.29
N GLU A 108 -9.25 7.41 -14.83
CA GLU A 108 -9.79 8.72 -15.19
C GLU A 108 -8.93 9.88 -14.67
N LEU A 109 -8.41 9.75 -13.44
CA LEU A 109 -7.51 10.75 -12.84
C LEU A 109 -6.16 10.84 -13.58
N LEU A 110 -5.60 9.71 -13.95
CA LEU A 110 -4.29 9.66 -14.63
C LEU A 110 -4.39 10.01 -16.13
N GLY A 111 -5.53 9.75 -16.75
CA GLY A 111 -5.66 9.93 -18.20
C GLY A 111 -4.65 9.09 -18.97
N THR A 112 -4.01 9.69 -19.98
CA THR A 112 -3.06 8.99 -20.86
C THR A 112 -1.58 9.19 -20.48
N ASP A 113 -1.26 10.20 -19.67
CA ASP A 113 0.11 10.63 -19.36
C ASP A 113 0.31 11.05 -17.89
N GLY A 114 -0.71 10.88 -17.06
CA GLY A 114 -0.65 11.18 -15.64
C GLY A 114 0.24 10.20 -14.88
N VAL A 115 1.03 10.72 -13.94
CA VAL A 115 1.90 9.94 -13.06
C VAL A 115 1.68 10.41 -11.62
N LEU A 116 1.44 9.48 -10.71
CA LEU A 116 1.43 9.80 -9.28
C LEU A 116 2.86 9.88 -8.74
N VAL A 117 3.11 10.79 -7.79
CA VAL A 117 4.31 10.82 -6.97
C VAL A 117 3.93 10.68 -5.51
N MET A 118 4.37 9.59 -4.87
CA MET A 118 3.97 9.29 -3.51
C MET A 118 5.08 8.59 -2.71
N PRO A 119 5.06 8.70 -1.36
CA PRO A 119 5.95 7.90 -0.53
C PRO A 119 5.73 6.41 -0.79
N THR A 120 6.82 5.62 -0.85
CA THR A 120 6.69 4.16 -1.06
C THR A 120 6.08 3.48 0.15
N VAL A 121 6.52 3.84 1.35
CA VAL A 121 6.08 3.27 2.64
C VAL A 121 6.07 4.36 3.71
N ALA A 122 5.52 4.03 4.87
CA ALA A 122 5.27 4.98 5.95
C ALA A 122 6.54 5.57 6.59
N ASP A 123 7.69 4.89 6.52
CA ASP A 123 8.99 5.32 7.07
C ASP A 123 10.12 4.44 6.47
N ILE A 124 11.36 4.60 6.95
CA ILE A 124 12.46 3.69 6.69
C ILE A 124 12.13 2.28 7.18
N ALA A 125 12.88 1.27 6.69
CA ALA A 125 12.69 -0.11 7.12
C ALA A 125 12.75 -0.22 8.66
N PRO A 126 11.82 -0.97 9.29
CA PRO A 126 11.87 -1.23 10.74
C PRO A 126 13.17 -1.91 11.13
N LEU A 127 13.61 -1.69 12.36
CA LEU A 127 14.76 -2.40 12.91
C LEU A 127 14.46 -3.90 13.00
N ILE A 128 15.48 -4.75 12.88
CA ILE A 128 15.34 -6.22 13.05
C ILE A 128 14.80 -6.57 14.45
N SER A 129 15.11 -5.74 15.44
CA SER A 129 14.62 -5.87 16.82
C SER A 129 13.21 -5.30 17.03
N GLU A 130 12.63 -4.64 16.03
CA GLU A 130 11.28 -4.07 16.16
C GLU A 130 10.23 -5.16 16.19
N SER A 131 9.27 -5.04 17.09
CA SER A 131 8.21 -6.03 17.28
C SER A 131 6.94 -5.38 17.82
N GLY A 132 5.87 -6.17 17.91
CA GLY A 132 4.62 -5.74 18.52
C GLY A 132 3.90 -4.65 17.72
N ASP A 133 3.21 -3.77 18.45
CA ASP A 133 2.28 -2.77 17.89
C ASP A 133 2.94 -1.78 16.94
N ARG A 134 4.21 -1.44 17.16
CA ARG A 134 4.94 -0.51 16.27
C ARG A 134 5.15 -1.11 14.88
N LEU A 135 5.56 -2.36 14.83
CA LEU A 135 5.76 -3.07 13.56
C LEU A 135 4.42 -3.25 12.84
N GLU A 136 3.36 -3.56 13.56
CA GLU A 136 2.02 -3.72 12.99
C GLU A 136 1.46 -2.38 12.49
N SER A 137 1.63 -1.30 13.25
CA SER A 137 1.25 0.06 12.81
C SER A 137 2.01 0.48 11.54
N TYR A 138 3.33 0.24 11.49
CA TYR A 138 4.12 0.50 10.28
C TYR A 138 3.60 -0.29 9.07
N ARG A 139 3.32 -1.58 9.24
CA ARG A 139 2.78 -2.44 8.16
C ARG A 139 1.43 -1.96 7.67
N ASN A 140 0.52 -1.67 8.58
CA ASN A 140 -0.83 -1.25 8.23
C ASN A 140 -0.81 0.07 7.45
N ARG A 141 -0.08 1.08 7.91
CA ARG A 141 0.11 2.34 7.17
C ARG A 141 0.76 2.11 5.80
N SER A 142 1.80 1.28 5.74
CA SER A 142 2.46 0.97 4.47
C SER A 142 1.53 0.28 3.48
N ILE A 143 0.67 -0.65 3.93
CA ILE A 143 -0.33 -1.30 3.07
C ILE A 143 -1.38 -0.29 2.61
N GLN A 144 -1.86 0.60 3.48
CA GLN A 144 -2.80 1.67 3.11
C GLN A 144 -2.22 2.57 2.00
N MET A 145 -0.93 2.91 2.08
CA MET A 145 -0.26 3.71 1.04
C MET A 145 -0.07 2.93 -0.26
N LEU A 146 0.26 1.63 -0.18
CA LEU A 146 0.55 0.77 -1.32
C LEU A 146 -0.70 0.16 -1.97
N CYS A 147 -1.88 0.27 -1.36
CA CYS A 147 -3.10 -0.35 -1.88
C CYS A 147 -3.51 0.19 -3.25
N LEU A 148 -3.07 1.40 -3.63
CA LEU A 148 -3.40 2.00 -4.91
C LEU A 148 -2.96 1.12 -6.10
N ALA A 149 -1.69 0.71 -6.12
CA ALA A 149 -1.17 -0.16 -7.18
C ALA A 149 -1.82 -1.56 -7.13
N GLY A 150 -1.99 -2.12 -5.92
CA GLY A 150 -2.63 -3.43 -5.73
C GLY A 150 -4.09 -3.47 -6.18
N LEU A 151 -4.86 -2.41 -5.94
CA LEU A 151 -6.26 -2.31 -6.35
C LEU A 151 -6.41 -1.97 -7.84
N SER A 152 -5.63 -1.03 -8.35
CA SER A 152 -5.72 -0.61 -9.75
C SER A 152 -5.09 -1.59 -10.73
N GLY A 153 -4.06 -2.32 -10.30
CA GLY A 153 -3.22 -3.12 -11.18
C GLY A 153 -2.27 -2.28 -12.05
N PHE A 154 -2.12 -0.98 -11.75
CA PHE A 154 -1.19 -0.12 -12.45
C PHE A 154 0.24 -0.34 -11.97
N PRO A 155 1.24 -0.15 -12.85
CA PRO A 155 2.64 -0.30 -12.46
C PRO A 155 3.06 0.76 -11.44
N GLN A 156 3.96 0.37 -10.54
CA GLN A 156 4.57 1.27 -9.58
C GLN A 156 6.08 1.02 -9.54
N ILE A 157 6.87 2.07 -9.56
CA ILE A 157 8.33 2.02 -9.41
C ILE A 157 8.70 2.73 -8.13
N SER A 158 9.45 2.06 -7.25
CA SER A 158 10.03 2.67 -6.05
C SER A 158 11.49 3.04 -6.29
N MET A 159 11.83 4.28 -5.97
CA MET A 159 13.16 4.84 -6.14
C MET A 159 13.74 5.25 -4.79
N PRO A 160 14.95 4.82 -4.40
CA PRO A 160 15.59 5.18 -3.13
C PRO A 160 16.18 6.60 -3.20
N LEU A 161 15.33 7.61 -3.36
CA LEU A 161 15.75 9.00 -3.58
C LEU A 161 16.02 9.77 -2.29
N GLY A 162 15.48 9.32 -1.16
CA GLY A 162 15.59 9.93 0.16
C GLY A 162 16.44 9.12 1.12
N GLN A 163 16.72 9.76 2.26
CA GLN A 163 17.39 9.13 3.39
C GLN A 163 16.84 9.72 4.69
N ARG A 164 16.68 8.89 5.71
CA ARG A 164 16.33 9.30 7.06
C ARG A 164 17.07 8.41 8.06
N LEU A 165 17.68 9.01 9.10
CA LEU A 165 18.44 8.30 10.13
C LEU A 165 19.51 7.35 9.57
N GLY A 166 20.12 7.68 8.42
CA GLY A 166 21.13 6.84 7.76
C GLY A 166 20.57 5.69 6.92
N ALA A 167 19.26 5.50 6.88
CA ALA A 167 18.61 4.46 6.08
C ALA A 167 17.91 5.04 4.83
N PRO A 168 17.79 4.28 3.72
CA PRO A 168 17.14 4.75 2.51
C PRO A 168 15.64 4.94 2.73
N LEU A 169 15.09 5.95 2.08
CA LEU A 169 13.66 6.27 2.07
C LEU A 169 13.18 6.33 0.62
N GLY A 170 12.17 5.54 0.31
CA GLY A 170 11.64 5.38 -1.04
C GLY A 170 10.61 6.44 -1.41
N LEU A 171 10.68 6.92 -2.66
CA LEU A 171 9.63 7.67 -3.33
C LEU A 171 9.19 6.89 -4.57
N SER A 172 7.88 6.74 -4.77
CA SER A 172 7.30 5.96 -5.87
C SER A 172 6.67 6.84 -6.94
N LEU A 173 6.73 6.32 -8.16
CA LEU A 173 5.94 6.79 -9.29
C LEU A 173 5.02 5.67 -9.76
#